data_6d55d56d6426d83ef2c0f9eaab7447bf
#
_entry.id   6d55d56d6426d83ef2c0f9eaab7447bf
#
_cell.length_a   1.000
_cell.length_b   1.000
_cell.length_c   1.000
_cell.angle_alpha   90.00
_cell.angle_beta   90.00
_cell.angle_gamma   90.00
#
_symmetry.space_group_name_H-M   'P 1'
#
loop_
_entity.id
_entity.type
_entity.pdbx_description
1 polymer ?
#
loop_
_entity_poly.entity_id
_entity_poly.type
_entity_poly.pdbx_seq_one_letter_code
_entity_poly.pdbx_strand_id
1 'polypeptide(L)'
;MVDEMQIGGMNLYNTQMDFLEKTHLFLEFHGTDADTTEQVEMFKAICDDYGASAFQWAEKAEDRTALWQARHDAYYAAKALRPGSEGFITDCCVPISKLAECITRTKVEIIRSGLIAPLLGHVGDGNFHLVILIEPGNIAELEAANQLSEAINLLALELGGTVTGEHGVGLGKIKYMQAEHGGAYGLMGRIKHSIDPQKLMNPGKLVNWT
;
A
#
# COMPACT_ATOMS: atom_id res chain seq x y z
N MET A 1 4.32 4.08 -6.12
CA MET A 1 3.98 3.14 -7.21
C MET A 1 2.47 2.94 -7.24
N VAL A 2 1.91 2.77 -8.41
CA VAL A 2 0.53 2.31 -8.65
C VAL A 2 0.56 1.24 -9.73
N ASP A 3 -0.26 0.20 -9.59
CA ASP A 3 -0.29 -0.87 -10.59
C ASP A 3 -1.23 -0.53 -11.77
N GLU A 4 -1.26 -1.40 -12.77
CA GLU A 4 -2.07 -1.22 -13.97
C GLU A 4 -3.57 -1.13 -13.69
N MET A 5 -4.08 -1.87 -12.70
CA MET A 5 -5.48 -1.79 -12.30
C MET A 5 -5.81 -0.46 -11.65
N GLN A 6 -4.94 0.03 -10.77
CA GLN A 6 -5.08 1.35 -10.15
C GLN A 6 -5.02 2.47 -11.19
N ILE A 7 -4.15 2.36 -12.20
CA ILE A 7 -4.07 3.31 -13.31
C ILE A 7 -5.39 3.32 -14.10
N GLY A 8 -5.97 2.16 -14.41
CA GLY A 8 -7.29 2.08 -15.05
C GLY A 8 -8.36 2.81 -14.24
N GLY A 9 -8.36 2.65 -12.90
CA GLY A 9 -9.23 3.42 -12.00
C GLY A 9 -8.99 4.92 -12.06
N MET A 10 -7.74 5.36 -12.13
CA MET A 10 -7.39 6.79 -12.24
C MET A 10 -7.89 7.41 -13.54
N ASN A 11 -7.73 6.71 -14.67
CA ASN A 11 -8.25 7.16 -15.97
C ASN A 11 -9.79 7.22 -15.99
N LEU A 12 -10.46 6.29 -15.32
CA LEU A 12 -11.93 6.30 -15.17
C LEU A 12 -12.42 7.45 -14.28
N TYR A 13 -11.70 7.71 -13.19
CA TYR A 13 -12.08 8.73 -12.22
C TYR A 13 -11.86 10.15 -12.75
N ASN A 14 -10.76 10.37 -13.45
CA ASN A 14 -10.41 11.65 -14.04
C ASN A 14 -10.15 11.50 -15.54
N THR A 15 -11.19 11.80 -16.35
CA THR A 15 -11.16 11.69 -17.81
C THR A 15 -10.21 12.67 -18.51
N GLN A 16 -9.58 13.58 -17.78
CA GLN A 16 -8.52 14.46 -18.32
C GLN A 16 -7.14 13.77 -18.26
N MET A 17 -7.05 12.63 -17.56
CA MET A 17 -5.85 11.82 -17.49
C MET A 17 -5.96 10.67 -18.49
N ASP A 18 -4.83 10.41 -19.16
CA ASP A 18 -4.72 9.33 -20.14
C ASP A 18 -3.38 8.61 -19.89
N PHE A 19 -3.28 8.01 -18.70
CA PHE A 19 -2.11 7.21 -18.36
C PHE A 19 -2.17 5.88 -19.11
N LEU A 20 -1.03 5.47 -19.63
CA LEU A 20 -0.89 4.12 -20.17
C LEU A 20 -1.17 3.08 -19.08
N GLU A 21 -2.06 2.12 -19.31
CA GLU A 21 -2.44 1.08 -18.34
C GLU A 21 -1.30 0.09 -18.09
N LYS A 22 -0.30 0.56 -17.37
CA LYS A 22 0.86 -0.19 -16.89
C LYS A 22 1.15 0.25 -15.45
N THR A 23 2.03 -0.48 -14.78
CA THR A 23 2.55 -0.04 -13.47
C THR A 23 3.33 1.27 -13.62
N HIS A 24 3.04 2.27 -12.79
CA HIS A 24 3.69 3.58 -12.78
C HIS A 24 4.40 3.84 -11.45
N LEU A 25 5.52 4.55 -11.55
CA LEU A 25 6.18 5.19 -10.41
C LEU A 25 5.94 6.70 -10.49
N PHE A 26 5.39 7.29 -9.42
CA PHE A 26 5.34 8.73 -9.21
C PHE A 26 6.49 9.08 -8.30
N LEU A 27 7.37 9.97 -8.77
CA LEU A 27 8.58 10.36 -8.07
C LEU A 27 8.65 11.87 -7.99
N GLU A 28 9.25 12.38 -6.94
CA GLU A 28 9.53 13.79 -6.78
C GLU A 28 10.98 13.96 -6.34
N PHE A 29 11.70 14.86 -6.99
CA PHE A 29 13.08 15.19 -6.70
C PHE A 29 13.14 16.58 -6.09
N HIS A 30 13.95 16.74 -5.05
CA HIS A 30 14.13 17.99 -4.32
C HIS A 30 15.61 18.39 -4.31
N GLY A 31 15.88 19.66 -4.44
CA GLY A 31 17.22 20.22 -4.42
C GLY A 31 17.30 21.53 -5.18
N THR A 32 18.51 21.96 -5.52
CA THR A 32 18.71 23.04 -6.48
C THR A 32 18.34 22.58 -7.91
N ASP A 33 18.18 23.49 -8.85
CA ASP A 33 17.88 23.14 -10.24
C ASP A 33 18.93 22.20 -10.84
N ALA A 34 20.21 22.39 -10.48
CA ALA A 34 21.29 21.51 -10.93
C ALA A 34 21.15 20.10 -10.32
N ASP A 35 20.88 20.00 -9.01
CA ASP A 35 20.73 18.72 -8.31
C ASP A 35 19.54 17.93 -8.84
N THR A 36 18.39 18.59 -9.06
CA THR A 36 17.19 17.93 -9.57
C THR A 36 17.39 17.45 -11.02
N THR A 37 18.08 18.23 -11.85
CA THR A 37 18.40 17.82 -13.22
C THR A 37 19.28 16.56 -13.22
N GLU A 38 20.34 16.55 -12.42
CA GLU A 38 21.24 15.39 -12.31
C GLU A 38 20.51 14.14 -11.81
N GLN A 39 19.66 14.27 -10.78
CA GLN A 39 18.87 13.17 -10.23
C GLN A 39 17.92 12.59 -11.27
N VAL A 40 17.28 13.42 -12.08
CA VAL A 40 16.36 12.99 -13.13
C VAL A 40 17.11 12.28 -14.26
N GLU A 41 18.25 12.80 -14.70
CA GLU A 41 19.07 12.15 -15.72
C GLU A 41 19.56 10.77 -15.26
N MET A 42 20.03 10.68 -14.00
CA MET A 42 20.44 9.42 -13.39
C MET A 42 19.28 8.43 -13.32
N PHE A 43 18.11 8.88 -12.87
CA PHE A 43 16.93 8.02 -12.78
C PHE A 43 16.45 7.57 -14.15
N LYS A 44 16.48 8.44 -15.15
CA LYS A 44 16.14 8.11 -16.52
C LYS A 44 17.07 7.03 -17.10
N ALA A 45 18.37 7.14 -16.87
CA ALA A 45 19.34 6.12 -17.31
C ALA A 45 19.01 4.74 -16.66
N ILE A 46 18.67 4.72 -15.36
CA ILE A 46 18.23 3.48 -14.70
C ILE A 46 16.94 2.94 -15.35
N CYS A 47 15.97 3.81 -15.64
CA CYS A 47 14.73 3.40 -16.31
C CYS A 47 14.99 2.77 -17.68
N ASP A 48 15.89 3.35 -18.47
CA ASP A 48 16.28 2.84 -19.78
C ASP A 48 16.94 1.46 -19.67
N ASP A 49 17.82 1.25 -18.68
CA ASP A 49 18.48 -0.05 -18.43
C ASP A 49 17.47 -1.16 -18.06
N TYR A 50 16.37 -0.81 -17.39
CA TYR A 50 15.31 -1.76 -17.00
C TYR A 50 14.13 -1.79 -17.99
N GLY A 51 14.22 -1.12 -19.13
CA GLY A 51 13.18 -1.12 -20.17
C GLY A 51 11.89 -0.41 -19.77
N ALA A 52 11.97 0.55 -18.86
CA ALA A 52 10.83 1.41 -18.54
C ALA A 52 10.49 2.28 -19.76
N SER A 53 9.21 2.58 -19.93
CA SER A 53 8.70 3.36 -21.07
C SER A 53 7.91 4.58 -20.59
N ALA A 54 7.72 5.55 -21.50
CA ALA A 54 6.86 6.71 -21.27
C ALA A 54 7.26 7.58 -20.07
N PHE A 55 8.57 7.82 -19.92
CA PHE A 55 9.06 8.76 -18.90
C PHE A 55 8.49 10.15 -19.19
N GLN A 56 7.68 10.64 -18.24
CA GLN A 56 7.09 11.98 -18.25
C GLN A 56 7.55 12.75 -17.03
N TRP A 57 7.82 14.02 -17.21
CA TRP A 57 8.21 14.86 -16.09
C TRP A 57 7.49 16.20 -16.12
N ALA A 58 7.24 16.75 -14.97
CA ALA A 58 6.54 18.00 -14.78
C ALA A 58 7.45 19.01 -14.06
N GLU A 59 7.83 20.09 -14.75
CA GLU A 59 8.60 21.19 -14.17
C GLU A 59 7.68 22.26 -13.58
N LYS A 60 6.54 22.52 -14.24
CA LYS A 60 5.60 23.53 -13.78
C LYS A 60 4.86 23.08 -12.53
N ALA A 61 4.67 24.01 -11.60
CA ALA A 61 3.98 23.73 -10.34
C ALA A 61 2.55 23.19 -10.55
N GLU A 62 1.86 23.69 -11.57
CA GLU A 62 0.49 23.27 -11.89
C GLU A 62 0.46 21.80 -12.33
N ASP A 63 1.38 21.40 -13.20
CA ASP A 63 1.47 20.03 -13.72
C ASP A 63 1.85 19.05 -12.59
N ARG A 64 2.79 19.44 -11.73
CA ARG A 64 3.15 18.67 -10.53
C ARG A 64 1.96 18.50 -9.60
N THR A 65 1.23 19.60 -9.34
CA THR A 65 0.04 19.56 -8.50
C THR A 65 -1.02 18.62 -9.07
N ALA A 66 -1.25 18.64 -10.38
CA ALA A 66 -2.20 17.75 -11.04
C ALA A 66 -1.79 16.26 -10.90
N LEU A 67 -0.50 15.94 -11.08
CA LEU A 67 0.01 14.58 -10.90
C LEU A 67 -0.13 14.10 -9.45
N TRP A 68 0.19 14.95 -8.47
CA TRP A 68 0.03 14.59 -7.06
C TRP A 68 -1.43 14.51 -6.63
N GLN A 69 -2.31 15.35 -7.19
CA GLN A 69 -3.75 15.24 -6.94
C GLN A 69 -4.28 13.88 -7.41
N ALA A 70 -3.88 13.43 -8.60
CA ALA A 70 -4.25 12.10 -9.09
C ALA A 70 -3.80 10.99 -8.14
N ARG A 71 -2.61 11.12 -7.55
CA ARG A 71 -2.11 10.16 -6.55
C ARG A 71 -2.88 10.27 -5.22
N HIS A 72 -3.25 11.47 -4.79
CA HIS A 72 -4.06 11.67 -3.57
C HIS A 72 -5.49 11.10 -3.73
N ASP A 73 -6.05 11.20 -4.91
CA ASP A 73 -7.40 10.69 -5.21
C ASP A 73 -7.43 9.17 -5.44
N ALA A 74 -6.31 8.46 -5.26
CA ALA A 74 -6.15 7.05 -5.60
C ALA A 74 -7.22 6.13 -4.97
N TYR A 75 -7.68 6.41 -3.75
CA TYR A 75 -8.76 5.64 -3.12
C TYR A 75 -10.08 5.81 -3.87
N TYR A 76 -10.44 7.02 -4.25
CA TYR A 76 -11.67 7.30 -5.01
C TYR A 76 -11.56 6.76 -6.43
N ALA A 77 -10.37 6.85 -7.02
CA ALA A 77 -10.06 6.28 -8.31
C ALA A 77 -10.20 4.74 -8.31
N ALA A 78 -9.70 4.07 -7.27
CA ALA A 78 -9.92 2.63 -7.09
C ALA A 78 -11.42 2.30 -7.07
N LYS A 79 -12.24 3.06 -6.34
CA LYS A 79 -13.70 2.86 -6.28
C LYS A 79 -14.42 3.09 -7.62
N ALA A 80 -13.84 3.86 -8.53
CA ALA A 80 -14.39 4.03 -9.87
C ALA A 80 -14.39 2.73 -10.69
N LEU A 81 -13.51 1.76 -10.37
CA LEU A 81 -13.49 0.43 -10.99
C LEU A 81 -14.75 -0.40 -10.66
N ARG A 82 -15.41 -0.12 -9.54
CA ARG A 82 -16.65 -0.78 -9.12
C ARG A 82 -17.53 0.20 -8.36
N PRO A 83 -18.35 1.01 -9.06
CA PRO A 83 -19.24 1.97 -8.41
C PRO A 83 -20.17 1.30 -7.38
N GLY A 84 -20.34 1.95 -6.23
CA GLY A 84 -21.16 1.41 -5.13
C GLY A 84 -20.41 0.48 -4.17
N SER A 85 -19.19 0.07 -4.48
CA SER A 85 -18.39 -0.79 -3.59
C SER A 85 -17.90 -0.06 -2.34
N GLU A 86 -17.53 -0.84 -1.33
CA GLU A 86 -16.70 -0.42 -0.19
C GLU A 86 -15.26 -0.84 -0.42
N GLY A 87 -14.31 -0.02 0.06
CA GLY A 87 -12.89 -0.33 -0.01
C GLY A 87 -12.39 -0.97 1.29
N PHE A 88 -11.96 -2.21 1.22
CA PHE A 88 -11.21 -2.87 2.29
C PHE A 88 -9.71 -2.65 2.04
N ILE A 89 -9.06 -1.88 2.92
CA ILE A 89 -7.68 -1.44 2.71
C ILE A 89 -6.72 -2.34 3.50
N THR A 90 -5.70 -2.85 2.83
CA THR A 90 -4.58 -3.56 3.46
C THR A 90 -3.40 -2.62 3.72
N ASP A 91 -2.44 -3.06 4.52
CA ASP A 91 -1.22 -2.33 4.82
C ASP A 91 -0.16 -3.30 5.30
N CYS A 92 0.95 -3.38 4.59
CA CYS A 92 2.13 -4.11 5.02
C CYS A 92 3.39 -3.43 4.49
N CYS A 93 4.53 -3.76 5.10
CA CYS A 93 5.83 -3.26 4.68
C CYS A 93 6.85 -4.39 4.71
N VAL A 94 7.71 -4.43 3.70
CA VAL A 94 8.80 -5.42 3.61
C VAL A 94 10.12 -4.71 3.33
N PRO A 95 11.27 -5.32 3.62
CA PRO A 95 12.55 -4.79 3.18
C PRO A 95 12.51 -4.48 1.67
N ILE A 96 13.07 -3.34 1.25
CA ILE A 96 13.03 -2.88 -0.16
C ILE A 96 13.53 -3.97 -1.12
N SER A 97 14.57 -4.71 -0.72
CA SER A 97 15.12 -5.83 -1.51
C SER A 97 14.14 -7.00 -1.70
N LYS A 98 13.07 -7.07 -0.90
CA LYS A 98 12.01 -8.08 -0.96
C LYS A 98 10.72 -7.57 -1.58
N LEU A 99 10.63 -6.29 -1.86
CA LEU A 99 9.40 -5.66 -2.32
C LEU A 99 8.89 -6.23 -3.65
N ALA A 100 9.76 -6.38 -4.64
CA ALA A 100 9.38 -6.92 -5.95
C ALA A 100 8.86 -8.37 -5.85
N GLU A 101 9.51 -9.21 -5.03
CA GLU A 101 9.06 -10.57 -4.72
C GLU A 101 7.67 -10.54 -4.05
N CYS A 102 7.51 -9.69 -3.03
CA CYS A 102 6.27 -9.56 -2.29
C CYS A 102 5.11 -9.13 -3.19
N ILE A 103 5.31 -8.08 -4.01
CA ILE A 103 4.28 -7.58 -4.95
C ILE A 103 3.91 -8.66 -5.97
N THR A 104 4.89 -9.37 -6.53
CA THR A 104 4.64 -10.41 -7.53
C THR A 104 3.79 -11.53 -6.93
N ARG A 105 4.12 -12.00 -5.73
CA ARG A 105 3.33 -13.04 -5.03
C ARG A 105 1.95 -12.51 -4.62
N THR A 106 1.85 -11.25 -4.18
CA THR A 106 0.57 -10.60 -3.88
C THR A 106 -0.35 -10.56 -5.10
N LYS A 107 0.16 -10.25 -6.30
CA LYS A 107 -0.64 -10.28 -7.52
C LYS A 107 -1.21 -11.68 -7.83
N VAL A 108 -0.48 -12.73 -7.51
CA VAL A 108 -1.00 -14.11 -7.62
C VAL A 108 -2.18 -14.34 -6.66
N GLU A 109 -2.07 -13.86 -5.42
CA GLU A 109 -3.16 -13.99 -4.45
C GLU A 109 -4.39 -13.14 -4.83
N ILE A 110 -4.20 -11.94 -5.41
CA ILE A 110 -5.31 -11.14 -5.96
C ILE A 110 -6.06 -11.94 -7.03
N ILE A 111 -5.34 -12.52 -7.99
CA ILE A 111 -5.96 -13.34 -9.05
C ILE A 111 -6.73 -14.53 -8.45
N ARG A 112 -6.17 -15.21 -7.45
CA ARG A 112 -6.82 -16.34 -6.77
C ARG A 112 -8.09 -15.95 -6.02
N SER A 113 -8.11 -14.75 -5.43
CA SER A 113 -9.27 -14.26 -4.69
C SER A 113 -10.46 -13.95 -5.57
N GLY A 114 -10.24 -13.67 -6.87
CA GLY A 114 -11.27 -13.22 -7.81
C GLY A 114 -11.80 -11.82 -7.52
N LEU A 115 -11.20 -11.08 -6.57
CA LEU A 115 -11.62 -9.73 -6.19
C LEU A 115 -10.92 -8.66 -7.03
N ILE A 116 -11.57 -7.52 -7.19
CA ILE A 116 -10.96 -6.31 -7.74
C ILE A 116 -10.17 -5.66 -6.61
N ALA A 117 -8.84 -5.63 -6.74
CA ALA A 117 -7.95 -5.17 -5.67
C ALA A 117 -6.73 -4.42 -6.24
N PRO A 118 -6.93 -3.18 -6.74
CA PRO A 118 -5.82 -2.36 -7.22
C PRO A 118 -4.78 -2.14 -6.13
N LEU A 119 -3.50 -2.11 -6.57
CA LEU A 119 -2.33 -2.00 -5.70
C LEU A 119 -1.66 -0.65 -5.86
N LEU A 120 -1.34 -0.04 -4.73
CA LEU A 120 -0.58 1.21 -4.65
C LEU A 120 0.31 1.20 -3.41
N GLY A 121 1.36 2.03 -3.39
CA GLY A 121 2.21 2.07 -2.20
C GLY A 121 3.37 3.06 -2.25
N HIS A 122 3.95 3.25 -1.08
CA HIS A 122 5.16 4.03 -0.83
C HIS A 122 6.39 3.10 -0.98
N VAL A 123 6.66 2.72 -2.23
CA VAL A 123 7.65 1.66 -2.52
C VAL A 123 9.09 2.03 -2.17
N GLY A 124 9.39 3.32 -2.02
CA GLY A 124 10.68 3.78 -1.49
C GLY A 124 10.92 3.34 -0.04
N ASP A 125 9.84 3.09 0.71
CA ASP A 125 9.87 2.63 2.10
C ASP A 125 9.59 1.12 2.25
N GLY A 126 9.27 0.44 1.15
CA GLY A 126 8.87 -0.96 1.16
C GLY A 126 7.40 -1.20 1.52
N ASN A 127 6.62 -0.12 1.66
CA ASN A 127 5.20 -0.16 2.04
C ASN A 127 4.29 -0.22 0.81
N PHE A 128 3.23 -1.03 0.87
CA PHE A 128 2.18 -1.03 -0.14
C PHE A 128 0.82 -1.45 0.43
N HIS A 129 -0.22 -1.12 -0.31
CA HIS A 129 -1.63 -1.33 0.03
C HIS A 129 -2.38 -1.94 -1.13
N LEU A 130 -3.42 -2.71 -0.81
CA LEU A 130 -4.51 -3.00 -1.73
C LEU A 130 -5.75 -2.20 -1.31
N VAL A 131 -6.52 -1.76 -2.28
CA VAL A 131 -7.89 -1.30 -2.08
C VAL A 131 -8.82 -2.39 -2.62
N ILE A 132 -9.17 -3.36 -1.78
CA ILE A 132 -10.02 -4.48 -2.18
C ILE A 132 -11.46 -3.99 -2.23
N LEU A 133 -12.09 -4.06 -3.39
CA LEU A 133 -13.44 -3.57 -3.61
C LEU A 133 -14.45 -4.67 -3.31
N ILE A 134 -15.28 -4.45 -2.31
CA ILE A 134 -16.33 -5.40 -1.88
C ILE A 134 -17.71 -4.77 -2.01
N GLU A 135 -18.71 -5.58 -2.31
CA GLU A 135 -20.10 -5.15 -2.32
C GLU A 135 -20.60 -4.99 -0.87
N PRO A 136 -21.23 -3.86 -0.53
CA PRO A 136 -21.77 -3.64 0.80
C PRO A 136 -22.72 -4.77 1.22
N GLY A 137 -22.43 -5.39 2.38
CA GLY A 137 -23.23 -6.49 2.91
C GLY A 137 -22.96 -7.86 2.29
N ASN A 138 -22.06 -7.99 1.32
CA ASN A 138 -21.66 -9.28 0.75
C ASN A 138 -20.66 -9.99 1.66
N ILE A 139 -21.17 -10.92 2.48
CA ILE A 139 -20.37 -11.65 3.47
C ILE A 139 -19.30 -12.52 2.77
N ALA A 140 -19.59 -13.10 1.63
CA ALA A 140 -18.63 -13.94 0.91
C ALA A 140 -17.43 -13.12 0.38
N GLU A 141 -17.68 -11.94 -0.16
CA GLU A 141 -16.60 -11.04 -0.59
C GLU A 141 -15.80 -10.50 0.60
N LEU A 142 -16.45 -10.18 1.71
CA LEU A 142 -15.76 -9.76 2.93
C LEU A 142 -14.86 -10.88 3.48
N GLU A 143 -15.33 -12.12 3.44
CA GLU A 143 -14.54 -13.29 3.83
C GLU A 143 -13.33 -13.50 2.90
N ALA A 144 -13.53 -13.40 1.59
CA ALA A 144 -12.45 -13.47 0.60
C ALA A 144 -11.43 -12.34 0.78
N ALA A 145 -11.88 -11.11 1.06
CA ALA A 145 -11.00 -9.97 1.34
C ALA A 145 -10.17 -10.19 2.62
N ASN A 146 -10.77 -10.75 3.67
CA ASN A 146 -10.04 -11.11 4.88
C ASN A 146 -8.97 -12.19 4.62
N GLN A 147 -9.29 -13.21 3.82
CA GLN A 147 -8.35 -14.28 3.45
C GLN A 147 -7.18 -13.71 2.61
N LEU A 148 -7.48 -12.84 1.64
CA LEU A 148 -6.46 -12.15 0.85
C LEU A 148 -5.55 -11.28 1.74
N SER A 149 -6.14 -10.49 2.64
CA SER A 149 -5.39 -9.68 3.61
C SER A 149 -4.50 -10.54 4.52
N GLU A 150 -5.01 -11.70 4.98
CA GLU A 150 -4.22 -12.63 5.80
C GLU A 150 -3.04 -13.21 5.03
N ALA A 151 -3.26 -13.65 3.79
CA ALA A 151 -2.19 -14.18 2.93
C ALA A 151 -1.07 -13.16 2.72
N ILE A 152 -1.42 -11.88 2.48
CA ILE A 152 -0.44 -10.80 2.30
C ILE A 152 0.32 -10.51 3.60
N ASN A 153 -0.37 -10.46 4.75
CA ASN A 153 0.28 -10.24 6.04
C ASN A 153 1.27 -11.36 6.38
N LEU A 154 0.90 -12.63 6.16
CA LEU A 154 1.78 -13.77 6.39
C LEU A 154 2.97 -13.76 5.42
N LEU A 155 2.74 -13.38 4.16
CA LEU A 155 3.81 -13.20 3.18
C LEU A 155 4.80 -12.10 3.59
N ALA A 156 4.30 -10.97 4.11
CA ALA A 156 5.16 -9.90 4.60
C ALA A 156 6.06 -10.39 5.75
N LEU A 157 5.52 -11.15 6.70
CA LEU A 157 6.29 -11.75 7.80
C LEU A 157 7.32 -12.77 7.30
N GLU A 158 6.94 -13.63 6.35
CA GLU A 158 7.86 -14.60 5.73
C GLU A 158 9.07 -13.91 5.10
N LEU A 159 8.87 -12.74 4.50
CA LEU A 159 9.90 -11.95 3.86
C LEU A 159 10.69 -11.03 4.82
N GLY A 160 10.45 -11.14 6.13
CA GLY A 160 11.12 -10.35 7.15
C GLY A 160 10.61 -8.92 7.29
N GLY A 161 9.37 -8.70 6.87
CA GLY A 161 8.65 -7.44 6.97
C GLY A 161 7.75 -7.34 8.18
N THR A 162 6.79 -6.42 8.13
CA THR A 162 5.80 -6.15 9.17
C THR A 162 4.38 -6.14 8.58
N VAL A 163 3.42 -6.53 9.40
CA VAL A 163 1.99 -6.51 9.02
C VAL A 163 1.39 -5.11 9.03
N THR A 164 2.12 -4.11 9.50
CA THR A 164 1.65 -2.71 9.52
C THR A 164 2.78 -1.77 9.16
N GLY A 165 2.70 -1.19 7.96
CA GLY A 165 3.63 -0.17 7.51
C GLY A 165 3.32 1.19 8.16
N GLU A 166 2.09 1.69 7.99
CA GLU A 166 1.71 3.03 8.44
C GLU A 166 0.35 3.10 9.16
N HIS A 167 -0.57 2.14 8.94
CA HIS A 167 -1.94 2.21 9.48
C HIS A 167 -2.05 1.79 10.95
N GLY A 168 -1.03 1.15 11.51
CA GLY A 168 -1.03 0.64 12.88
C GLY A 168 -1.73 -0.71 13.04
N VAL A 169 -1.56 -1.29 14.23
CA VAL A 169 -2.06 -2.63 14.57
C VAL A 169 -3.57 -2.64 14.82
N GLY A 170 -4.08 -1.66 15.54
CA GLY A 170 -5.49 -1.56 15.90
C GLY A 170 -6.03 -2.82 16.55
N LEU A 171 -7.20 -3.28 16.08
CA LEU A 171 -7.84 -4.55 16.45
C LEU A 171 -7.50 -5.66 15.44
N GLY A 172 -7.43 -5.31 14.15
CA GLY A 172 -7.38 -6.29 13.06
C GLY A 172 -6.07 -7.06 12.97
N LYS A 173 -4.96 -6.48 13.45
CA LYS A 173 -3.61 -7.05 13.30
C LYS A 173 -3.02 -7.63 14.57
N ILE A 174 -3.73 -7.58 15.70
CA ILE A 174 -3.28 -8.15 16.99
C ILE A 174 -2.90 -9.63 16.83
N LYS A 175 -3.63 -10.38 16.03
CA LYS A 175 -3.39 -11.82 15.83
C LYS A 175 -2.01 -12.14 15.26
N TYR A 176 -1.35 -11.19 14.62
CA TYR A 176 -0.01 -11.37 14.03
C TYR A 176 1.13 -10.96 14.97
N MET A 177 0.85 -10.17 16.02
CA MET A 177 1.87 -9.57 16.88
C MET A 177 2.80 -10.57 17.54
N GLN A 178 2.28 -11.74 17.95
CA GLN A 178 3.11 -12.79 18.53
C GLN A 178 4.05 -13.43 17.49
N ALA A 179 3.58 -13.59 16.25
CA ALA A 179 4.38 -14.14 15.16
C ALA A 179 5.48 -13.16 14.72
N GLU A 180 5.16 -11.86 14.68
CA GLU A 180 6.10 -10.82 14.26
C GLU A 180 7.16 -10.51 15.32
N HIS A 181 6.77 -10.42 16.59
CA HIS A 181 7.61 -9.87 17.66
C HIS A 181 8.07 -10.91 18.68
N GLY A 182 7.55 -12.13 18.65
CA GLY A 182 7.92 -13.19 19.58
C GLY A 182 7.83 -12.74 21.05
N GLY A 183 8.90 -12.92 21.81
CA GLY A 183 8.96 -12.54 23.23
C GLY A 183 8.84 -11.03 23.48
N ALA A 184 9.15 -10.18 22.52
CA ALA A 184 9.04 -8.74 22.65
C ALA A 184 7.56 -8.28 22.74
N TYR A 185 6.63 -9.05 22.18
CA TYR A 185 5.20 -8.75 22.29
C TYR A 185 4.72 -8.76 23.77
N GLY A 186 5.20 -9.71 24.57
CA GLY A 186 4.94 -9.73 26.03
C GLY A 186 5.50 -8.50 26.75
N LEU A 187 6.65 -7.97 26.32
CA LEU A 187 7.20 -6.71 26.87
C LEU A 187 6.32 -5.51 26.52
N MET A 188 5.82 -5.41 25.30
CA MET A 188 4.86 -4.36 24.89
C MET A 188 3.62 -4.35 25.79
N GLY A 189 3.09 -5.53 26.10
CA GLY A 189 1.97 -5.68 27.04
C GLY A 189 2.29 -5.16 28.43
N ARG A 190 3.47 -5.50 29.00
CA ARG A 190 3.91 -5.00 30.30
C ARG A 190 4.08 -3.49 30.34
N ILE A 191 4.66 -2.89 29.31
CA ILE A 191 4.80 -1.44 29.18
C ILE A 191 3.42 -0.79 29.17
N LYS A 192 2.53 -1.28 28.30
CA LYS A 192 1.15 -0.76 28.21
C LYS A 192 0.43 -0.85 29.55
N HIS A 193 0.53 -1.97 30.26
CA HIS A 193 -0.10 -2.14 31.57
C HIS A 193 0.48 -1.21 32.65
N SER A 194 1.78 -0.96 32.62
CA SER A 194 2.45 -0.04 33.57
C SER A 194 1.98 1.41 33.40
N ILE A 195 1.71 1.83 32.17
CA ILE A 195 1.28 3.21 31.83
C ILE A 195 -0.24 3.36 32.03
N ASP A 196 -1.01 2.33 31.70
CA ASP A 196 -2.48 2.34 31.67
C ASP A 196 -3.07 1.13 32.43
N PRO A 197 -2.85 1.03 33.75
CA PRO A 197 -3.31 -0.12 34.54
C PRO A 197 -4.85 -0.23 34.58
N GLN A 198 -5.56 0.87 34.38
CA GLN A 198 -7.01 0.91 34.35
C GLN A 198 -7.62 0.61 32.97
N LYS A 199 -6.79 0.38 31.95
CA LYS A 199 -7.21 0.08 30.57
C LYS A 199 -8.12 1.13 29.92
N LEU A 200 -7.86 2.40 30.20
CA LEU A 200 -8.66 3.53 29.71
C LEU A 200 -8.25 3.96 28.29
N MET A 201 -6.96 3.78 27.93
CA MET A 201 -6.40 4.23 26.67
C MET A 201 -6.46 3.11 25.62
N ASN A 202 -7.35 3.24 24.66
CA ASN A 202 -7.52 2.29 23.55
C ASN A 202 -7.60 0.82 24.04
N PRO A 203 -8.56 0.47 24.89
CA PRO A 203 -8.68 -0.88 25.44
C PRO A 203 -8.86 -1.93 24.34
N GLY A 204 -8.17 -3.06 24.45
CA GLY A 204 -8.24 -4.16 23.49
C GLY A 204 -7.51 -3.94 22.16
N LYS A 205 -6.77 -2.83 22.01
CA LYS A 205 -5.96 -2.56 20.82
C LYS A 205 -4.48 -2.77 21.11
N LEU A 206 -3.71 -3.13 20.08
CA LEU A 206 -2.28 -3.35 20.07
C LEU A 206 -1.83 -4.59 20.85
N VAL A 207 -2.25 -4.75 22.08
CA VAL A 207 -1.86 -5.87 22.96
C VAL A 207 -3.08 -6.58 23.53
N ASN A 208 -2.96 -7.89 23.73
CA ASN A 208 -3.95 -8.65 24.50
C ASN A 208 -3.74 -8.39 26.00
N TRP A 209 -4.82 -8.10 26.69
CA TRP A 209 -4.85 -7.83 28.13
C TRP A 209 -5.08 -9.11 28.96
N THR A 210 -4.51 -10.22 28.56
CA THR A 210 -4.58 -11.45 29.37
C THR A 210 -3.48 -11.49 30.41
#